data_5d01a276cb7acf2034af5cd03f0f1e2c
#
_entry.id   5d01a276cb7acf2034af5cd03f0f1e2c
#
_cell.length_a   1.000
_cell.length_b   1.000
_cell.length_c   1.000
_cell.angle_alpha   90.00
_cell.angle_beta   90.00
_cell.angle_gamma   90.00
#
_symmetry.space_group_name_H-M   'P 1'
#
loop_
_entity.id
_entity.type
_entity.pdbx_description
1 polymer ?
#
loop_
_entity_poly.entity_id
_entity_poly.type
_entity_poly.pdbx_seq_one_letter_code
_entity_poly.pdbx_strand_id
1 'polypeptide(L)'
;IAWLTNNYWSTNFQADQSGRLTFRFTLIPHAARPVGEAIRDALGHAQPLAAHVYAGRGPVAAEKGSLLEIEAGPALLAEIEADGDGVALVLLNPEDRPIEVALGSGSVSIARARRTTLAGDAIEDFAVTTGRVRVPVAARAFTRIVVAG
;
A
#
# COMPACT_ATOMS: atom_id res chain seq x y z
N ILE A 1 -24.34 -10.29 4.77
CA ILE A 1 -24.22 -10.69 6.20
C ILE A 1 -22.77 -10.43 6.58
N ALA A 2 -22.55 -9.60 7.60
CA ALA A 2 -21.22 -9.36 8.15
C ALA A 2 -21.10 -10.08 9.50
N TRP A 3 -20.11 -10.95 9.61
CA TRP A 3 -19.76 -11.62 10.86
C TRP A 3 -18.74 -10.77 11.58
N LEU A 4 -19.04 -10.31 12.78
CA LEU A 4 -18.17 -9.45 13.58
C LEU A 4 -17.24 -10.24 14.50
N THR A 5 -17.76 -11.29 15.08
CA THR A 5 -17.03 -12.21 15.94
C THR A 5 -17.59 -13.61 15.75
N ASN A 6 -16.77 -14.63 16.00
CA ASN A 6 -17.18 -16.01 16.02
C ASN A 6 -16.53 -16.72 17.22
N ASN A 7 -17.32 -16.99 18.26
CA ASN A 7 -16.88 -17.68 19.48
C ASN A 7 -17.38 -19.12 19.54
N TYR A 8 -17.61 -19.74 18.39
CA TYR A 8 -18.23 -21.05 18.30
C TYR A 8 -17.31 -22.22 18.74
N TRP A 9 -15.99 -22.04 18.75
CA TRP A 9 -15.03 -23.09 19.01
C TRP A 9 -14.57 -23.10 20.46
N SER A 10 -14.91 -24.18 21.21
CA SER A 10 -14.56 -24.33 22.63
C SER A 10 -13.39 -25.29 22.90
N THR A 11 -12.75 -25.87 21.87
CA THR A 11 -11.79 -26.96 22.06
C THR A 11 -10.38 -26.51 22.42
N ASN A 12 -9.88 -25.38 21.94
CA ASN A 12 -8.52 -24.88 22.22
C ASN A 12 -8.46 -23.38 22.52
N PHE A 13 -9.60 -22.69 22.52
CA PHE A 13 -9.67 -21.26 22.75
C PHE A 13 -10.81 -20.96 23.73
N GLN A 14 -10.65 -19.89 24.46
CA GLN A 14 -11.70 -19.41 25.36
C GLN A 14 -12.94 -19.02 24.54
N ALA A 15 -14.06 -19.70 24.79
CA ALA A 15 -15.31 -19.45 24.09
C ALA A 15 -15.95 -18.09 24.49
N ASP A 16 -15.61 -17.59 25.68
CA ASP A 16 -16.10 -16.34 26.21
C ASP A 16 -15.04 -15.24 26.07
N GLN A 17 -15.46 -14.11 25.53
CA GLN A 17 -14.64 -12.90 25.40
C GLN A 17 -15.29 -11.80 26.23
N SER A 18 -14.76 -11.56 27.42
CA SER A 18 -15.21 -10.49 28.30
C SER A 18 -14.61 -9.16 27.87
N GLY A 19 -15.36 -8.06 28.03
CA GLY A 19 -14.90 -6.71 27.73
C GLY A 19 -15.80 -5.98 26.71
N ARG A 20 -15.47 -4.72 26.45
CA ARG A 20 -16.18 -3.89 25.46
C ARG A 20 -15.46 -3.97 24.13
N LEU A 21 -16.16 -4.46 23.11
CA LEU A 21 -15.70 -4.42 21.71
C LEU A 21 -16.40 -3.26 21.00
N THR A 22 -15.64 -2.46 20.26
CA THR A 22 -16.17 -1.37 19.45
C THR A 22 -15.88 -1.63 17.99
N PHE A 23 -16.89 -1.70 17.16
CA PHE A 23 -16.78 -1.84 15.72
C PHE A 23 -17.24 -0.55 15.06
N ARG A 24 -16.51 -0.09 14.05
CA ARG A 24 -16.87 1.05 13.23
C ARG A 24 -17.11 0.59 11.82
N PHE A 25 -18.19 1.01 11.22
CA PHE A 25 -18.58 0.70 9.85
C PHE A 25 -18.83 1.98 9.08
N THR A 26 -18.35 2.02 7.86
CA THR A 26 -18.67 3.06 6.89
C THR A 26 -19.36 2.41 5.71
N LEU A 27 -20.57 2.85 5.39
CA LEU A 27 -21.32 2.43 4.21
C LEU A 27 -21.21 3.52 3.15
N ILE A 28 -20.66 3.17 2.00
CA ILE A 28 -20.44 4.09 0.88
C ILE A 28 -21.27 3.59 -0.30
N PRO A 29 -22.50 4.11 -0.50
CA PRO A 29 -23.28 3.77 -1.69
C PRO A 29 -22.63 4.40 -2.92
N HIS A 30 -22.48 3.61 -3.99
CA HIS A 30 -21.90 4.07 -5.25
C HIS A 30 -22.51 3.33 -6.44
N ALA A 31 -22.47 3.94 -7.62
CA ALA A 31 -22.78 3.26 -8.88
C ALA A 31 -21.71 2.19 -9.19
N ALA A 32 -21.97 1.33 -10.17
CA ALA A 32 -20.97 0.36 -10.62
C ALA A 32 -19.68 1.09 -11.04
N ARG A 33 -18.55 0.66 -10.48
CA ARG A 33 -17.22 1.22 -10.72
C ARG A 33 -16.13 0.16 -10.57
N PRO A 34 -14.90 0.41 -11.06
CA PRO A 34 -13.77 -0.49 -10.89
C PRO A 34 -13.52 -0.83 -9.42
N VAL A 35 -13.17 -2.08 -9.14
CA VAL A 35 -12.92 -2.57 -7.78
C VAL A 35 -11.80 -1.79 -7.09
N GLY A 36 -10.73 -1.45 -7.83
CA GLY A 36 -9.61 -0.67 -7.29
C GLY A 36 -10.02 0.72 -6.78
N GLU A 37 -10.98 1.38 -7.44
CA GLU A 37 -11.51 2.66 -6.97
C GLU A 37 -12.32 2.50 -5.68
N ALA A 38 -13.15 1.47 -5.61
CA ALA A 38 -13.95 1.18 -4.42
C ALA A 38 -13.07 0.87 -3.21
N ILE A 39 -12.00 0.09 -3.40
CA ILE A 39 -11.04 -0.22 -2.33
C ILE A 39 -10.26 1.03 -1.92
N ARG A 40 -9.84 1.88 -2.86
CA ARG A 40 -9.12 3.14 -2.56
C ARG A 40 -9.95 4.06 -1.67
N ASP A 41 -11.23 4.22 -1.97
CA ASP A 41 -12.13 5.00 -1.13
C ASP A 41 -12.30 4.38 0.26
N ALA A 42 -12.46 3.06 0.33
CA ALA A 42 -12.56 2.36 1.61
C ALA A 42 -11.30 2.53 2.47
N LEU A 43 -10.11 2.44 1.87
CA LEU A 43 -8.84 2.69 2.55
C LEU A 43 -8.71 4.14 3.02
N GLY A 44 -9.14 5.11 2.24
CA GLY A 44 -9.16 6.52 2.64
C GLY A 44 -10.02 6.80 3.87
N HIS A 45 -11.10 6.02 4.08
CA HIS A 45 -11.91 6.08 5.29
C HIS A 45 -11.33 5.28 6.47
N ALA A 46 -10.64 4.17 6.20
CA ALA A 46 -10.07 3.30 7.22
C ALA A 46 -8.72 3.83 7.76
N GLN A 47 -7.97 4.53 6.94
CA GLN A 47 -6.63 5.04 7.25
C GLN A 47 -6.63 6.58 7.15
N PRO A 48 -7.01 7.29 8.22
CA PRO A 48 -7.00 8.74 8.22
C PRO A 48 -5.56 9.27 8.06
N LEU A 49 -5.44 10.46 7.46
CA LEU A 49 -4.16 11.13 7.31
C LEU A 49 -3.53 11.39 8.68
N ALA A 50 -2.24 11.06 8.81
CA ALA A 50 -1.45 11.45 9.97
C ALA A 50 -1.05 12.94 9.86
N ALA A 51 -1.28 13.69 10.93
CA ALA A 51 -0.85 15.08 11.03
C ALA A 51 0.26 15.21 12.07
N HIS A 52 1.36 15.86 11.69
CA HIS A 52 2.46 16.20 12.60
C HIS A 52 2.66 17.70 12.64
N VAL A 53 2.80 18.24 13.85
CA VAL A 53 3.20 19.63 14.06
C VAL A 53 4.72 19.67 14.16
N TYR A 54 5.36 20.32 13.20
CA TYR A 54 6.80 20.58 13.25
C TYR A 54 7.09 21.82 14.09
N ALA A 55 7.71 21.62 15.25
CA ALA A 55 8.13 22.71 16.16
C ALA A 55 9.64 23.00 16.06
N GLY A 56 10.33 22.54 15.03
CA GLY A 56 11.77 22.71 14.83
C GLY A 56 12.14 24.12 14.36
N ARG A 57 13.39 24.51 14.64
CA ARG A 57 14.00 25.74 14.12
C ARG A 57 14.78 25.37 12.85
N GLY A 58 14.26 25.67 11.69
CA GLY A 58 14.92 25.42 10.41
C GLY A 58 13.99 25.68 9.23
N PRO A 59 14.53 25.83 8.03
CA PRO A 59 13.70 26.00 6.85
C PRO A 59 12.86 24.73 6.63
N VAL A 60 11.57 24.88 6.41
CA VAL A 60 10.71 23.82 5.88
C VAL A 60 11.18 23.57 4.45
N ALA A 61 11.63 22.35 4.16
CA ALA A 61 12.27 22.03 2.89
C ALA A 61 11.33 22.23 1.68
N ALA A 62 10.04 21.99 1.85
CA ALA A 62 9.01 22.23 0.83
C ALA A 62 7.63 22.28 1.47
N GLU A 63 6.72 23.10 0.93
CA GLU A 63 5.32 23.11 1.36
C GLU A 63 4.57 21.85 0.91
N LYS A 64 4.99 21.25 -0.19
CA LYS A 64 4.41 20.01 -0.77
C LYS A 64 5.52 19.16 -1.36
N GLY A 65 5.39 17.85 -1.24
CA GLY A 65 6.30 16.91 -1.85
C GLY A 65 5.70 15.51 -1.93
N SER A 66 6.27 14.68 -2.78
CA SER A 66 5.99 13.26 -2.85
C SER A 66 7.26 12.49 -2.58
N LEU A 67 7.17 11.40 -1.82
CA LEU A 67 8.28 10.50 -1.60
C LEU A 67 8.68 9.82 -2.92
N LEU A 68 7.69 9.33 -3.65
CA LEU A 68 7.78 8.71 -4.97
C LEU A 68 6.57 9.12 -5.78
N GLU A 69 6.71 9.15 -7.10
CA GLU A 69 5.58 9.30 -8.03
C GLU A 69 5.07 7.90 -8.40
N ILE A 70 3.79 7.65 -8.24
CA ILE A 70 3.15 6.37 -8.57
C ILE A 70 2.02 6.62 -9.57
N GLU A 71 2.24 6.24 -10.82
CA GLU A 71 1.21 6.21 -11.84
C GLU A 71 0.49 4.85 -11.78
N ALA A 72 -0.34 4.69 -10.76
CA ALA A 72 -0.82 3.37 -10.38
C ALA A 72 -2.03 2.88 -11.19
N GLY A 73 -2.71 3.74 -11.93
CA GLY A 73 -3.97 3.33 -12.58
C GLY A 73 -4.89 2.65 -11.55
N PRO A 74 -5.32 1.38 -11.78
CA PRO A 74 -6.13 0.63 -10.82
C PRO A 74 -5.35 0.05 -9.64
N ALA A 75 -4.01 0.07 -9.66
CA ALA A 75 -3.20 -0.47 -8.57
C ALA A 75 -3.35 0.36 -7.28
N LEU A 76 -3.18 -0.31 -6.16
CA LEU A 76 -3.20 0.26 -4.82
C LEU A 76 -1.82 0.10 -4.18
N LEU A 77 -1.35 1.14 -3.51
CA LEU A 77 -0.22 1.02 -2.59
C LEU A 77 -0.76 0.44 -1.28
N ALA A 78 -0.43 -0.82 -1.00
CA ALA A 78 -0.88 -1.53 0.19
C ALA A 78 0.04 -1.25 1.39
N GLU A 79 1.35 -1.12 1.13
CA GLU A 79 2.35 -0.89 2.17
C GLU A 79 3.54 -0.12 1.62
N ILE A 80 4.19 0.65 2.49
CA ILE A 80 5.45 1.34 2.25
C ILE A 80 6.31 1.23 3.51
N GLU A 81 7.55 0.80 3.36
CA GLU A 81 8.51 0.63 4.46
C GLU A 81 9.94 0.98 4.03
N ALA A 82 10.78 1.30 5.01
CA ALA A 82 12.21 1.44 4.76
C ALA A 82 12.83 0.05 4.57
N ASP A 83 13.71 -0.10 3.57
CA ASP A 83 14.42 -1.35 3.30
C ASP A 83 15.88 -1.04 2.96
N GLY A 84 16.75 -1.22 3.94
CA GLY A 84 18.17 -0.86 3.82
C GLY A 84 18.37 0.61 3.48
N ASP A 85 19.00 0.89 2.32
CA ASP A 85 19.21 2.23 1.77
C ASP A 85 18.06 2.68 0.85
N GLY A 86 17.00 1.91 0.76
CA GLY A 86 15.88 2.12 -0.13
C GLY A 86 14.50 2.12 0.55
N VAL A 87 13.50 2.01 -0.29
CA VAL A 87 12.10 1.95 0.10
C VAL A 87 11.45 0.73 -0.55
N ALA A 88 10.80 -0.09 0.25
CA ALA A 88 9.97 -1.18 -0.22
C ALA A 88 8.52 -0.73 -0.36
N LEU A 89 7.91 -1.09 -1.47
CA LEU A 89 6.51 -0.84 -1.79
C LEU A 89 5.81 -2.18 -2.02
N VAL A 90 4.64 -2.36 -1.42
CA VAL A 90 3.75 -3.47 -1.74
C VAL A 90 2.59 -2.93 -2.56
N LEU A 91 2.54 -3.33 -3.81
CA LEU A 91 1.50 -2.96 -4.76
C LEU A 91 0.47 -4.08 -4.85
N LEU A 92 -0.80 -3.74 -4.80
CA LEU A 92 -1.92 -4.65 -5.02
C LEU A 92 -2.59 -4.34 -6.34
N ASN A 93 -2.72 -5.33 -7.20
CA ASN A 93 -3.62 -5.28 -8.35
C ASN A 93 -4.93 -5.98 -7.99
N PRO A 94 -6.03 -5.26 -7.78
CA PRO A 94 -7.33 -5.86 -7.48
C PRO A 94 -8.09 -6.35 -8.71
N GLU A 95 -7.60 -6.02 -9.91
CA GLU A 95 -8.26 -6.37 -11.17
C GLU A 95 -8.00 -7.83 -11.55
N ASP A 96 -8.82 -8.38 -12.44
CA ASP A 96 -8.73 -9.74 -12.96
C ASP A 96 -7.78 -9.90 -14.15
N ARG A 97 -7.07 -8.82 -14.52
CA ARG A 97 -6.06 -8.78 -15.57
C ARG A 97 -4.74 -8.21 -15.05
N PRO A 98 -3.61 -8.59 -15.64
CA PRO A 98 -2.34 -7.96 -15.31
C PRO A 98 -2.35 -6.47 -15.66
N ILE A 99 -1.64 -5.69 -14.87
CA ILE A 99 -1.43 -4.26 -15.09
C ILE A 99 0.05 -3.92 -15.01
N GLU A 100 0.41 -2.74 -15.50
CA GLU A 100 1.74 -2.16 -15.34
C GLU A 100 1.64 -0.88 -14.52
N VAL A 101 2.51 -0.75 -13.52
CA VAL A 101 2.61 0.42 -12.65
C VAL A 101 3.91 1.13 -12.96
N ALA A 102 3.85 2.41 -13.27
CA ALA A 102 5.03 3.25 -13.40
C ALA A 102 5.35 3.92 -12.06
N LEU A 103 6.59 3.73 -11.59
CA LEU A 103 7.12 4.42 -10.43
C LEU A 103 8.16 5.44 -10.91
N GLY A 104 8.13 6.63 -10.35
CA GLY A 104 9.07 7.71 -10.62
C GLY A 104 9.70 8.26 -9.35
N SER A 105 10.88 8.86 -9.51
CA SER A 105 11.55 9.58 -8.44
C SER A 105 10.72 10.77 -7.96
N GLY A 106 10.63 10.92 -6.65
CA GLY A 106 10.14 12.10 -5.97
C GLY A 106 11.24 12.67 -5.09
N SER A 107 11.02 12.74 -3.76
CA SER A 107 12.07 13.07 -2.79
C SER A 107 13.11 11.96 -2.67
N VAL A 108 12.72 10.70 -2.96
CA VAL A 108 13.64 9.56 -3.10
C VAL A 108 13.94 9.39 -4.59
N SER A 109 15.22 9.38 -4.95
CA SER A 109 15.64 9.06 -6.31
C SER A 109 15.56 7.54 -6.54
N ILE A 110 15.27 7.13 -7.77
CA ILE A 110 15.28 5.72 -8.17
C ILE A 110 16.46 5.52 -9.14
N ALA A 111 17.49 4.82 -8.69
CA ALA A 111 18.59 4.34 -9.53
C ALA A 111 18.55 2.81 -9.69
N ARG A 112 17.96 2.11 -8.72
CA ARG A 112 17.81 0.65 -8.71
C ARG A 112 16.40 0.28 -8.36
N ALA A 113 15.90 -0.81 -8.95
CA ALA A 113 14.59 -1.35 -8.65
C ALA A 113 14.65 -2.88 -8.74
N ARG A 114 14.11 -3.56 -7.72
CA ARG A 114 14.13 -5.02 -7.60
C ARG A 114 12.81 -5.55 -7.10
N ARG A 115 12.27 -6.56 -7.78
CA ARG A 115 11.16 -7.35 -7.26
C ARG A 115 11.68 -8.36 -6.24
N THR A 116 10.96 -8.49 -5.15
CA THR A 116 11.25 -9.48 -4.10
C THR A 116 10.01 -10.32 -3.79
N THR A 117 10.20 -11.42 -3.07
CA THR A 117 9.10 -12.06 -2.35
C THR A 117 8.54 -11.09 -1.29
N LEU A 118 7.36 -11.36 -0.75
CA LEU A 118 6.85 -10.57 0.39
C LEU A 118 7.74 -10.70 1.64
N ALA A 119 8.53 -11.80 1.73
CA ALA A 119 9.51 -12.02 2.78
C ALA A 119 10.87 -11.29 2.55
N GLY A 120 11.06 -10.67 1.37
CA GLY A 120 12.26 -9.88 1.06
C GLY A 120 13.29 -10.57 0.18
N ASP A 121 13.11 -11.87 -0.19
CA ASP A 121 14.07 -12.55 -1.07
C ASP A 121 14.02 -11.98 -2.48
N ALA A 122 15.19 -11.74 -3.07
CA ALA A 122 15.32 -11.19 -4.42
C ALA A 122 14.76 -12.15 -5.49
N ILE A 123 13.98 -11.62 -6.43
CA ILE A 123 13.42 -12.37 -7.56
C ILE A 123 14.04 -11.89 -8.88
N GLU A 124 13.96 -10.57 -9.16
CA GLU A 124 14.48 -10.00 -10.40
C GLU A 124 14.76 -8.50 -10.25
N ASP A 125 15.71 -7.99 -11.04
CA ASP A 125 16.00 -6.57 -11.15
C ASP A 125 15.25 -5.97 -12.35
N PHE A 126 14.75 -4.76 -12.19
CA PHE A 126 14.12 -4.01 -13.26
C PHE A 126 15.05 -2.92 -13.80
N ALA A 127 14.97 -2.69 -15.10
CA ALA A 127 15.65 -1.57 -15.72
C ALA A 127 15.03 -0.24 -15.26
N VAL A 128 15.88 0.64 -14.76
CA VAL A 128 15.50 2.02 -14.42
C VAL A 128 15.96 2.95 -15.52
N THR A 129 15.08 3.77 -16.03
CA THR A 129 15.37 4.74 -17.08
C THR A 129 14.96 6.13 -16.60
N THR A 130 15.92 7.05 -16.52
CA THR A 130 15.70 8.45 -16.06
C THR A 130 14.91 8.55 -14.76
N GLY A 131 15.27 7.72 -13.75
CA GLY A 131 14.61 7.70 -12.47
C GLY A 131 13.18 7.12 -12.49
N ARG A 132 12.83 6.34 -13.52
CA ARG A 132 11.54 5.68 -13.67
C ARG A 132 11.70 4.18 -13.88
N VAL A 133 10.78 3.41 -13.34
CA VAL A 133 10.68 1.96 -13.52
C VAL A 133 9.24 1.55 -13.79
N ARG A 134 9.06 0.54 -14.63
CA ARG A 134 7.76 -0.09 -14.91
C ARG A 134 7.71 -1.46 -14.28
N VAL A 135 6.68 -1.67 -13.47
CA VAL A 135 6.51 -2.88 -12.66
C VAL A 135 5.26 -3.61 -13.11
N PRO A 136 5.40 -4.82 -13.66
CA PRO A 136 4.24 -5.66 -13.95
C PRO A 136 3.67 -6.23 -12.66
N VAL A 137 2.36 -6.10 -12.49
CA VAL A 137 1.62 -6.66 -11.35
C VAL A 137 0.57 -7.63 -11.90
N ALA A 138 0.68 -8.90 -11.57
CA ALA A 138 -0.23 -9.94 -12.04
C ALA A 138 -1.67 -9.68 -11.57
N ALA A 139 -2.64 -10.31 -12.23
CA ALA A 139 -4.05 -10.19 -11.84
C ALA A 139 -4.27 -10.68 -10.41
N ARG A 140 -5.03 -9.92 -9.63
CA ARG A 140 -5.41 -10.25 -8.24
C ARG A 140 -4.23 -10.62 -7.34
N ALA A 141 -3.11 -9.90 -7.52
CA ALA A 141 -1.84 -10.24 -6.86
C ALA A 141 -1.21 -9.04 -6.15
N PHE A 142 -0.39 -9.37 -5.16
CA PHE A 142 0.56 -8.45 -4.57
C PHE A 142 1.92 -8.55 -5.28
N THR A 143 2.59 -7.42 -5.40
CA THR A 143 3.98 -7.36 -5.85
C THR A 143 4.75 -6.46 -4.90
N ARG A 144 5.81 -6.99 -4.30
CA ARG A 144 6.75 -6.20 -3.50
C ARG A 144 7.92 -5.78 -4.38
N ILE A 145 8.22 -4.50 -4.38
CA ILE A 145 9.35 -3.91 -5.09
C ILE A 145 10.15 -3.03 -4.14
N VAL A 146 11.46 -3.16 -4.19
CA VAL A 146 12.41 -2.30 -3.49
C VAL A 146 13.03 -1.35 -4.50
N VAL A 147 12.99 -0.05 -4.20
CA VAL A 147 13.61 1.00 -4.99
C VAL A 147 14.66 1.72 -4.14
N ALA A 148 15.78 2.08 -4.73
CA ALA A 148 16.88 2.78 -4.06
C ALA A 148 17.56 3.77 -4.99
N GLY A 149 18.23 4.76 -4.41
CA GLY A 149 19.02 5.77 -5.09
C GLY A 149 20.45 5.34 -5.41
#